data_820397faef895fa702d7ad2dd82db457
#
_entry.id   820397faef895fa702d7ad2dd82db457
#
_cell.length_a   1.000
_cell.length_b   1.000
_cell.length_c   1.000
_cell.angle_alpha   90.00
_cell.angle_beta   90.00
_cell.angle_gamma   90.00
#
_symmetry.space_group_name_H-M   'P 1'
#
loop_
_entity.id
_entity.type
_entity.pdbx_description
1 polymer ?
#
loop_
_entity_poly.entity_id
_entity_poly.type
_entity_poly.pdbx_seq_one_letter_code
_entity_poly.pdbx_strand_id
1 'polypeptide(L)'
;MSNPYREIFRAPGAKGFSAAGFFARLPIAMAPIGIVAMLSQTHGEYWLAGAVSATFALTNAAAAPQISRLVDRKGQSRVLIPATIISVIAFVVLILATNQKWPVWTLFLSAFLAAAMPSIPAMMRARWTEIFRDRPELNTAFAFESAADELVYISGASLSVGLAVSLFPEAGMMISTASLALGTFAFLLQRSTEPKVRPVEGGKRQQSAIRLRPVQIITLALIFVGSTFATAEVSAVAITKQLGQPEAASLVIGVYAIGSFVVGLLLGAINPKMPLQRQLLIAVSVLALTALPLLFATTTVALLAFAVFLSGVAISPIFITAFGLIERRVPESMLTEGVTWVMTGIGIGMALGAFISGWVIDNFGPTNGFWMSVVASLSTVAIIGLGQRSLSGEQRPSDPACAAQPAE
;
A
#
# COMPACT_ATOMS: atom_id res chain seq x y z
N MET A 1 -10.71 -27.47 -14.14
CA MET A 1 -10.11 -26.79 -12.99
C MET A 1 -11.03 -25.66 -12.57
N SER A 2 -11.45 -25.61 -11.30
CA SER A 2 -12.24 -24.49 -10.79
C SER A 2 -11.39 -23.22 -10.78
N ASN A 3 -12.01 -22.08 -11.05
CA ASN A 3 -11.31 -20.80 -11.02
C ASN A 3 -10.98 -20.45 -9.55
N PRO A 4 -9.68 -20.32 -9.15
CA PRO A 4 -9.27 -20.12 -7.76
C PRO A 4 -9.87 -18.83 -7.15
N TYR A 5 -10.05 -17.78 -7.96
CA TYR A 5 -10.71 -16.56 -7.51
C TYR A 5 -12.20 -16.75 -7.21
N ARG A 6 -12.90 -17.61 -7.94
CA ARG A 6 -14.29 -17.96 -7.63
C ARG A 6 -14.40 -18.71 -6.30
N GLU A 7 -13.39 -19.48 -5.94
CA GLU A 7 -13.37 -20.23 -4.69
C GLU A 7 -13.23 -19.33 -3.46
N ILE A 8 -12.33 -18.36 -3.46
CA ILE A 8 -12.19 -17.43 -2.34
C ILE A 8 -13.47 -16.65 -2.08
N PHE A 9 -14.26 -16.32 -3.11
CA PHE A 9 -15.53 -15.60 -2.98
C PHE A 9 -16.73 -16.50 -2.64
N ARG A 10 -16.55 -17.81 -2.47
CA ARG A 10 -17.56 -18.72 -1.90
C ARG A 10 -17.62 -18.64 -0.38
N ALA A 11 -16.55 -18.18 0.26
CA ALA A 11 -16.53 -18.01 1.71
C ALA A 11 -17.62 -17.01 2.16
N PRO A 12 -18.39 -17.33 3.23
CA PRO A 12 -19.44 -16.46 3.75
C PRO A 12 -18.88 -15.07 4.09
N GLY A 13 -19.54 -14.01 3.61
CA GLY A 13 -19.13 -12.62 3.84
C GLY A 13 -17.98 -12.10 2.97
N ALA A 14 -17.26 -12.97 2.24
CA ALA A 14 -16.09 -12.57 1.45
C ALA A 14 -16.40 -11.46 0.42
N LYS A 15 -17.47 -11.59 -0.33
CA LYS A 15 -17.90 -10.57 -1.30
C LYS A 15 -18.24 -9.24 -0.64
N GLY A 16 -18.94 -9.29 0.51
CA GLY A 16 -19.39 -8.11 1.23
C GLY A 16 -18.21 -7.30 1.76
N PHE A 17 -17.29 -7.92 2.53
CA PHE A 17 -16.18 -7.18 3.07
C PHE A 17 -15.17 -6.75 2.00
N SER A 18 -14.97 -7.54 0.92
CA SER A 18 -14.09 -7.15 -0.18
C SER A 18 -14.61 -5.92 -0.92
N ALA A 19 -15.89 -5.89 -1.27
CA ALA A 19 -16.49 -4.73 -1.93
C ALA A 19 -16.45 -3.50 -1.02
N ALA A 20 -16.86 -3.63 0.24
CA ALA A 20 -16.81 -2.54 1.20
C ALA A 20 -15.37 -2.04 1.44
N GLY A 21 -14.42 -2.95 1.60
CA GLY A 21 -13.01 -2.63 1.77
C GLY A 21 -12.38 -1.97 0.54
N PHE A 22 -12.82 -2.33 -0.68
CA PHE A 22 -12.37 -1.66 -1.90
C PHE A 22 -12.72 -0.17 -1.89
N PHE A 23 -13.95 0.19 -1.54
CA PHE A 23 -14.35 1.60 -1.41
C PHE A 23 -13.69 2.28 -0.23
N ALA A 24 -13.58 1.60 0.92
CA ALA A 24 -12.97 2.17 2.13
C ALA A 24 -11.47 2.49 1.97
N ARG A 25 -10.76 1.83 1.04
CA ARG A 25 -9.32 2.06 0.79
C ARG A 25 -9.02 3.14 -0.26
N LEU A 26 -10.01 3.58 -1.06
CA LEU A 26 -9.82 4.62 -2.07
C LEU A 26 -9.12 5.89 -1.54
N PRO A 27 -9.43 6.38 -0.33
CA PRO A 27 -8.80 7.58 0.23
C PRO A 27 -7.28 7.48 0.37
N ILE A 28 -6.71 6.28 0.45
CA ILE A 28 -5.25 6.09 0.55
C ILE A 28 -4.51 6.68 -0.66
N ALA A 29 -5.12 6.56 -1.85
CA ALA A 29 -4.58 7.09 -3.09
C ALA A 29 -5.17 8.46 -3.44
N MET A 30 -6.42 8.73 -3.06
CA MET A 30 -7.11 9.97 -3.41
C MET A 30 -6.70 11.15 -2.53
N ALA A 31 -6.53 10.95 -1.20
CA ALA A 31 -6.38 12.07 -0.28
C ALA A 31 -5.07 12.86 -0.47
N PRO A 32 -3.87 12.26 -0.60
CA PRO A 32 -2.65 13.04 -0.76
C PRO A 32 -2.68 13.96 -1.97
N ILE A 33 -3.05 13.42 -3.13
CA ILE A 33 -3.09 14.19 -4.37
C ILE A 33 -4.33 15.10 -4.44
N GLY A 34 -5.45 14.68 -3.83
CA GLY A 34 -6.66 15.48 -3.72
C GLY A 34 -6.46 16.75 -2.89
N ILE A 35 -5.71 16.68 -1.80
CA ILE A 35 -5.29 17.84 -1.00
C ILE A 35 -4.49 18.81 -1.88
N VAL A 36 -3.53 18.29 -2.64
CA VAL A 36 -2.71 19.13 -3.55
C VAL A 36 -3.58 19.75 -4.63
N ALA A 37 -4.43 18.99 -5.30
CA ALA A 37 -5.30 19.48 -6.37
C ALA A 37 -6.29 20.53 -5.86
N MET A 38 -6.90 20.31 -4.70
CA MET A 38 -7.84 21.23 -4.09
C MET A 38 -7.17 22.56 -3.69
N LEU A 39 -6.08 22.48 -2.92
CA LEU A 39 -5.42 23.67 -2.39
C LEU A 39 -4.71 24.49 -3.46
N SER A 40 -4.07 23.87 -4.45
CA SER A 40 -3.41 24.59 -5.54
C SER A 40 -4.40 25.39 -6.39
N GLN A 41 -5.63 24.90 -6.58
CA GLN A 41 -6.67 25.60 -7.34
C GLN A 41 -7.35 26.71 -6.52
N THR A 42 -7.48 26.55 -5.20
CA THR A 42 -8.21 27.50 -4.35
C THR A 42 -7.33 28.61 -3.77
N HIS A 43 -6.08 28.28 -3.42
CA HIS A 43 -5.10 29.21 -2.83
C HIS A 43 -4.04 29.70 -3.83
N GLY A 44 -3.86 28.98 -4.97
CA GLY A 44 -2.86 29.33 -5.99
C GLY A 44 -1.41 29.01 -5.59
N GLU A 45 -1.18 28.45 -4.42
CA GLU A 45 0.14 28.20 -3.84
C GLU A 45 0.46 26.71 -3.76
N TYR A 46 1.33 26.23 -4.63
CA TYR A 46 1.74 24.80 -4.65
C TYR A 46 2.54 24.38 -3.43
N TRP A 47 3.34 25.29 -2.85
CA TRP A 47 4.11 24.96 -1.64
C TRP A 47 3.19 24.67 -0.45
N LEU A 48 2.12 25.46 -0.27
CA LEU A 48 1.13 25.26 0.80
C LEU A 48 0.40 23.93 0.59
N ALA A 49 -0.05 23.66 -0.64
CA ALA A 49 -0.70 22.42 -1.00
C ALA A 49 0.18 21.20 -0.71
N GLY A 50 1.45 21.26 -1.10
CA GLY A 50 2.44 20.23 -0.83
C GLY A 50 2.73 20.05 0.66
N ALA A 51 2.86 21.14 1.41
CA ALA A 51 3.13 21.09 2.85
C ALA A 51 1.97 20.47 3.65
N VAL A 52 0.72 20.81 3.32
CA VAL A 52 -0.48 20.22 3.96
C VAL A 52 -0.61 18.74 3.60
N SER A 53 -0.41 18.39 2.33
CA SER A 53 -0.40 16.98 1.90
C SER A 53 0.72 16.16 2.57
N ALA A 54 1.91 16.72 2.69
CA ALA A 54 3.03 16.08 3.39
C ALA A 54 2.72 15.90 4.89
N THR A 55 2.06 16.87 5.53
CA THR A 55 1.62 16.75 6.93
C THR A 55 0.67 15.57 7.09
N PHE A 56 -0.33 15.43 6.21
CA PHE A 56 -1.22 14.27 6.20
C PHE A 56 -0.43 12.96 6.01
N ALA A 57 0.40 12.86 4.98
CA ALA A 57 1.12 11.64 4.64
C ALA A 57 2.09 11.18 5.73
N LEU A 58 2.90 12.10 6.28
CA LEU A 58 3.86 11.79 7.34
C LEU A 58 3.16 11.42 8.65
N THR A 59 2.08 12.13 9.00
CA THR A 59 1.30 11.79 10.19
C THR A 59 0.62 10.43 10.04
N ASN A 60 0.06 10.11 8.86
CA ASN A 60 -0.53 8.79 8.60
C ASN A 60 0.53 7.69 8.67
N ALA A 61 1.71 7.89 8.09
CA ALA A 61 2.82 6.94 8.19
C ALA A 61 3.20 6.62 9.65
N ALA A 62 3.14 7.61 10.53
CA ALA A 62 3.42 7.43 11.95
C ALA A 62 2.21 6.84 12.72
N ALA A 63 0.99 7.27 12.41
CA ALA A 63 -0.23 6.92 13.14
C ALA A 63 -0.79 5.54 12.75
N ALA A 64 -0.75 5.16 11.47
CA ALA A 64 -1.38 3.94 10.97
C ALA A 64 -0.89 2.66 11.68
N PRO A 65 0.41 2.44 11.93
CA PRO A 65 0.87 1.27 12.68
C PRO A 65 0.37 1.26 14.13
N GLN A 66 0.24 2.43 14.77
CA GLN A 66 -0.27 2.54 16.15
C GLN A 66 -1.76 2.23 16.22
N ILE A 67 -2.54 2.72 15.24
CA ILE A 67 -3.96 2.42 15.11
C ILE A 67 -4.15 0.92 14.86
N SER A 68 -3.36 0.32 13.96
CA SER A 68 -3.42 -1.11 13.66
C SER A 68 -3.05 -1.97 14.86
N ARG A 69 -2.07 -1.56 15.66
CA ARG A 69 -1.75 -2.19 16.94
C ARG A 69 -2.92 -2.13 17.93
N LEU A 70 -3.65 -1.02 17.93
CA LEU A 70 -4.86 -0.89 18.75
C LEU A 70 -5.98 -1.78 18.25
N VAL A 71 -6.11 -1.94 16.92
CA VAL A 71 -7.03 -2.88 16.27
C VAL A 71 -6.74 -4.32 16.69
N ASP A 72 -5.47 -4.75 16.63
CA ASP A 72 -5.08 -6.10 17.04
C ASP A 72 -5.45 -6.39 18.53
N ARG A 73 -5.41 -5.35 19.38
CA ARG A 73 -5.74 -5.46 20.81
C ARG A 73 -7.21 -5.39 21.15
N LYS A 74 -7.97 -4.55 20.46
CA LYS A 74 -9.36 -4.20 20.82
C LYS A 74 -10.40 -4.68 19.82
N GLY A 75 -9.97 -5.20 18.66
CA GLY A 75 -10.80 -5.58 17.53
C GLY A 75 -11.02 -4.44 16.53
N GLN A 76 -11.34 -4.84 15.29
CA GLN A 76 -11.51 -3.89 14.19
C GLN A 76 -12.66 -2.92 14.47
N SER A 77 -13.84 -3.42 14.81
CA SER A 77 -15.03 -2.58 14.98
C SER A 77 -14.87 -1.51 16.06
N ARG A 78 -14.20 -1.81 17.17
CA ARG A 78 -14.02 -0.86 18.29
C ARG A 78 -13.08 0.29 17.95
N VAL A 79 -12.11 0.07 17.06
CA VAL A 79 -11.08 1.05 16.75
C VAL A 79 -11.41 1.81 15.46
N LEU A 80 -11.98 1.12 14.46
CA LEU A 80 -12.33 1.76 13.20
C LEU A 80 -13.35 2.88 13.37
N ILE A 81 -14.35 2.67 14.22
CA ILE A 81 -15.43 3.66 14.42
C ILE A 81 -14.85 5.03 14.83
N PRO A 82 -14.15 5.18 15.98
CA PRO A 82 -13.63 6.47 16.36
C PRO A 82 -12.54 7.00 15.39
N ALA A 83 -11.67 6.15 14.88
CA ALA A 83 -10.63 6.56 13.95
C ALA A 83 -11.21 7.13 12.65
N THR A 84 -12.21 6.44 12.07
CA THR A 84 -12.90 6.92 10.86
C THR A 84 -13.69 8.19 11.11
N ILE A 85 -14.39 8.30 12.24
CA ILE A 85 -15.14 9.52 12.59
C ILE A 85 -14.18 10.73 12.68
N ILE A 86 -13.05 10.57 13.38
CA ILE A 86 -12.04 11.64 13.48
C ILE A 86 -11.54 12.03 12.08
N SER A 87 -11.15 11.05 11.25
CA SER A 87 -10.65 11.33 9.92
C SER A 87 -11.68 11.98 9.01
N VAL A 88 -12.93 11.49 9.02
CA VAL A 88 -14.02 12.06 8.19
C VAL A 88 -14.34 13.50 8.60
N ILE A 89 -14.49 13.76 9.91
CA ILE A 89 -14.74 15.12 10.42
C ILE A 89 -13.57 16.04 10.01
N ALA A 90 -12.34 15.55 10.18
CA ALA A 90 -11.15 16.34 9.84
C ALA A 90 -11.05 16.64 8.34
N PHE A 91 -11.39 15.67 7.46
CA PHE A 91 -11.46 15.93 6.01
C PHE A 91 -12.59 16.93 5.66
N VAL A 92 -13.74 16.82 6.29
CA VAL A 92 -14.83 17.80 6.11
C VAL A 92 -14.38 19.20 6.55
N VAL A 93 -13.71 19.30 7.71
CA VAL A 93 -13.16 20.58 8.19
C VAL A 93 -12.08 21.09 7.23
N LEU A 94 -11.21 20.24 6.70
CA LEU A 94 -10.21 20.63 5.69
C LEU A 94 -10.87 21.21 4.43
N ILE A 95 -11.92 20.56 3.91
CA ILE A 95 -12.68 21.02 2.75
C ILE A 95 -13.32 22.38 3.04
N LEU A 96 -13.99 22.53 4.18
CA LEU A 96 -14.63 23.77 4.58
C LEU A 96 -13.62 24.91 4.80
N ALA A 97 -12.51 24.61 5.48
CA ALA A 97 -11.44 25.59 5.74
C ALA A 97 -10.79 26.05 4.44
N THR A 98 -10.65 25.17 3.44
CA THR A 98 -10.15 25.51 2.11
C THR A 98 -11.15 26.41 1.36
N ASN A 99 -12.41 26.03 1.31
CA ASN A 99 -13.46 26.76 0.58
C ASN A 99 -13.72 28.14 1.19
N GLN A 100 -13.78 28.22 2.52
CA GLN A 100 -14.03 29.49 3.24
C GLN A 100 -12.77 30.30 3.54
N LYS A 101 -11.59 29.86 3.06
CA LYS A 101 -10.29 30.49 3.25
C LYS A 101 -9.98 30.80 4.73
N TRP A 102 -10.17 29.80 5.59
CA TRP A 102 -9.84 29.91 7.00
C TRP A 102 -8.32 30.08 7.21
N PRO A 103 -7.88 30.49 8.41
CA PRO A 103 -6.46 30.66 8.69
C PRO A 103 -5.65 29.39 8.37
N VAL A 104 -4.47 29.54 7.77
CA VAL A 104 -3.63 28.42 7.24
C VAL A 104 -3.36 27.31 8.25
N TRP A 105 -3.22 27.63 9.53
CA TRP A 105 -2.99 26.62 10.57
C TRP A 105 -4.14 25.60 10.68
N THR A 106 -5.38 25.99 10.31
CA THR A 106 -6.53 25.07 10.33
C THR A 106 -6.38 23.97 9.28
N LEU A 107 -5.75 24.23 8.15
CA LEU A 107 -5.46 23.26 7.10
C LEU A 107 -4.48 22.19 7.61
N PHE A 108 -3.43 22.63 8.29
CA PHE A 108 -2.45 21.70 8.87
C PHE A 108 -3.05 20.87 10.01
N LEU A 109 -3.82 21.47 10.90
CA LEU A 109 -4.48 20.77 11.99
C LEU A 109 -5.48 19.72 11.44
N SER A 110 -6.26 20.10 10.45
CA SER A 110 -7.21 19.18 9.81
C SER A 110 -6.50 18.04 9.10
N ALA A 111 -5.43 18.30 8.37
CA ALA A 111 -4.61 17.27 7.72
C ALA A 111 -3.98 16.31 8.74
N PHE A 112 -3.47 16.84 9.85
CA PHE A 112 -2.93 16.05 10.97
C PHE A 112 -3.99 15.12 11.57
N LEU A 113 -5.19 15.63 11.87
CA LEU A 113 -6.27 14.82 12.43
C LEU A 113 -6.86 13.83 11.42
N ALA A 114 -6.97 14.21 10.14
CA ALA A 114 -7.42 13.33 9.06
C ALA A 114 -6.52 12.09 8.89
N ALA A 115 -5.25 12.24 9.23
CA ALA A 115 -4.26 11.17 9.18
C ALA A 115 -4.49 10.03 10.19
N ALA A 116 -5.47 10.16 11.11
CA ALA A 116 -5.95 9.05 11.94
C ALA A 116 -6.68 7.95 11.13
N MET A 117 -6.65 8.04 9.81
CA MET A 117 -7.25 7.07 8.89
C MET A 117 -6.67 5.68 9.10
N PRO A 118 -7.52 4.65 9.33
CA PRO A 118 -7.08 3.29 9.55
C PRO A 118 -6.56 2.62 8.28
N SER A 119 -5.61 1.70 8.43
CA SER A 119 -5.07 0.91 7.31
C SER A 119 -6.04 -0.19 6.87
N ILE A 120 -7.02 0.15 6.02
CA ILE A 120 -7.99 -0.80 5.49
C ILE A 120 -7.32 -2.00 4.78
N PRO A 121 -6.28 -1.83 3.93
CA PRO A 121 -5.62 -2.97 3.30
C PRO A 121 -5.06 -4.00 4.31
N ALA A 122 -4.53 -3.54 5.44
CA ALA A 122 -4.03 -4.44 6.49
C ALA A 122 -5.19 -5.21 7.16
N MET A 123 -6.32 -4.55 7.39
CA MET A 123 -7.50 -5.18 7.98
C MET A 123 -8.18 -6.17 7.05
N MET A 124 -8.16 -5.91 5.74
CA MET A 124 -8.62 -6.84 4.71
C MET A 124 -7.80 -8.13 4.73
N ARG A 125 -6.46 -7.99 4.74
CA ARG A 125 -5.56 -9.16 4.82
C ARG A 125 -5.74 -9.95 6.10
N ALA A 126 -5.98 -9.28 7.24
CA ALA A 126 -6.30 -9.95 8.50
C ALA A 126 -7.61 -10.75 8.42
N ARG A 127 -8.66 -10.25 7.73
CA ARG A 127 -9.90 -11.01 7.51
C ARG A 127 -9.69 -12.23 6.60
N TRP A 128 -8.95 -12.07 5.52
CA TRP A 128 -8.60 -13.20 4.66
C TRP A 128 -7.79 -14.26 5.40
N THR A 129 -6.84 -13.85 6.25
CA THR A 129 -6.09 -14.77 7.10
C THR A 129 -6.98 -15.52 8.08
N GLU A 130 -7.98 -14.86 8.68
CA GLU A 130 -8.93 -15.53 9.58
C GLU A 130 -9.78 -16.58 8.84
N ILE A 131 -10.16 -16.30 7.57
CA ILE A 131 -11.00 -17.21 6.76
C ILE A 131 -10.18 -18.38 6.19
N PHE A 132 -8.97 -18.13 5.70
CA PHE A 132 -8.17 -19.10 4.93
C PHE A 132 -6.84 -19.47 5.58
N ARG A 133 -6.76 -19.37 6.90
CA ARG A 133 -5.55 -19.74 7.63
C ARG A 133 -5.10 -21.15 7.26
N ASP A 134 -3.78 -21.32 7.04
CA ASP A 134 -3.13 -22.57 6.67
C ASP A 134 -3.68 -23.26 5.41
N ARG A 135 -4.45 -22.52 4.59
CA ARG A 135 -5.00 -22.99 3.32
C ARG A 135 -4.32 -22.32 2.12
N PRO A 136 -4.17 -23.04 1.00
CA PRO A 136 -3.55 -22.49 -0.20
C PRO A 136 -4.33 -21.30 -0.80
N GLU A 137 -5.64 -21.20 -0.54
CA GLU A 137 -6.50 -20.12 -0.98
C GLU A 137 -6.08 -18.76 -0.42
N LEU A 138 -5.34 -18.72 0.70
CA LEU A 138 -4.84 -17.48 1.28
C LEU A 138 -3.88 -16.74 0.34
N ASN A 139 -3.03 -17.46 -0.39
CA ASN A 139 -2.15 -16.86 -1.39
C ASN A 139 -2.95 -16.23 -2.53
N THR A 140 -4.02 -16.88 -2.98
CA THR A 140 -4.95 -16.32 -3.99
C THR A 140 -5.66 -15.07 -3.47
N ALA A 141 -6.08 -15.07 -2.20
CA ALA A 141 -6.70 -13.92 -1.57
C ALA A 141 -5.72 -12.74 -1.45
N PHE A 142 -4.46 -12.98 -1.10
CA PHE A 142 -3.42 -11.94 -1.06
C PHE A 142 -3.05 -11.42 -2.45
N ALA A 143 -3.07 -12.28 -3.46
CA ALA A 143 -2.90 -11.87 -4.86
C ALA A 143 -4.05 -10.96 -5.32
N PHE A 144 -5.29 -11.32 -4.96
CA PHE A 144 -6.46 -10.49 -5.21
C PHE A 144 -6.34 -9.11 -4.52
N GLU A 145 -5.94 -9.09 -3.24
CA GLU A 145 -5.75 -7.83 -2.50
C GLU A 145 -4.65 -6.96 -3.10
N SER A 146 -3.55 -7.56 -3.56
CA SER A 146 -2.47 -6.81 -4.23
C SER A 146 -2.94 -6.21 -5.55
N ALA A 147 -3.72 -6.95 -6.34
CA ALA A 147 -4.32 -6.44 -7.56
C ALA A 147 -5.36 -5.33 -7.28
N ALA A 148 -6.14 -5.48 -6.21
CA ALA A 148 -7.10 -4.46 -5.79
C ALA A 148 -6.40 -3.18 -5.29
N ASP A 149 -5.29 -3.29 -4.56
CA ASP A 149 -4.48 -2.13 -4.17
C ASP A 149 -3.93 -1.40 -5.39
N GLU A 150 -3.43 -2.13 -6.40
CA GLU A 150 -2.95 -1.56 -7.66
C GLU A 150 -4.05 -0.75 -8.37
N LEU A 151 -5.26 -1.34 -8.49
CA LEU A 151 -6.41 -0.64 -9.07
C LEU A 151 -6.75 0.64 -8.32
N VAL A 152 -6.69 0.62 -6.99
CA VAL A 152 -6.94 1.79 -6.14
C VAL A 152 -5.90 2.88 -6.38
N TYR A 153 -4.62 2.53 -6.47
CA TYR A 153 -3.57 3.53 -6.73
C TYR A 153 -3.71 4.16 -8.11
N ILE A 154 -3.96 3.37 -9.14
CA ILE A 154 -4.13 3.87 -10.51
C ILE A 154 -5.38 4.74 -10.63
N SER A 155 -6.53 4.22 -10.18
CA SER A 155 -7.81 4.89 -10.36
C SER A 155 -8.02 6.04 -9.36
N GLY A 156 -7.54 5.89 -8.12
CA GLY A 156 -7.79 6.85 -7.05
C GLY A 156 -7.15 8.21 -7.30
N ALA A 157 -5.88 8.24 -7.67
CA ALA A 157 -5.18 9.48 -7.98
C ALA A 157 -5.81 10.20 -9.19
N SER A 158 -6.05 9.45 -10.28
CA SER A 158 -6.67 9.99 -11.50
C SER A 158 -8.09 10.49 -11.25
N LEU A 159 -8.88 9.75 -10.47
CA LEU A 159 -10.24 10.14 -10.11
C LEU A 159 -10.24 11.40 -9.26
N SER A 160 -9.34 11.51 -8.27
CA SER A 160 -9.27 12.67 -7.38
C SER A 160 -8.95 13.96 -8.14
N VAL A 161 -7.91 13.92 -8.99
CA VAL A 161 -7.51 15.08 -9.81
C VAL A 161 -8.55 15.36 -10.89
N GLY A 162 -9.05 14.33 -11.58
CA GLY A 162 -10.04 14.46 -12.63
C GLY A 162 -11.33 15.16 -12.14
N LEU A 163 -11.83 14.75 -10.97
CA LEU A 163 -12.99 15.38 -10.35
C LEU A 163 -12.73 16.84 -9.94
N ALA A 164 -11.53 17.12 -9.37
CA ALA A 164 -11.18 18.47 -8.95
C ALA A 164 -11.05 19.44 -10.14
N VAL A 165 -10.59 18.95 -11.29
CA VAL A 165 -10.44 19.79 -12.51
C VAL A 165 -11.75 19.91 -13.29
N SER A 166 -12.54 18.80 -13.37
CA SER A 166 -13.73 18.76 -14.24
C SER A 166 -14.99 19.34 -13.59
N LEU A 167 -15.09 19.31 -12.26
CA LEU A 167 -16.28 19.78 -11.54
C LEU A 167 -15.97 21.03 -10.72
N PHE A 168 -15.32 20.88 -9.58
CA PHE A 168 -14.89 21.95 -8.69
C PHE A 168 -13.73 21.46 -7.79
N PRO A 169 -12.90 22.34 -7.23
CA PRO A 169 -11.64 21.96 -6.56
C PRO A 169 -11.77 20.92 -5.45
N GLU A 170 -12.87 20.94 -4.70
CA GLU A 170 -13.11 20.07 -3.55
C GLU A 170 -13.71 18.70 -3.93
N ALA A 171 -14.17 18.50 -5.18
CA ALA A 171 -14.93 17.32 -5.60
C ALA A 171 -14.18 16.01 -5.34
N GLY A 172 -12.88 15.95 -5.65
CA GLY A 172 -12.04 14.79 -5.39
C GLY A 172 -11.96 14.42 -3.90
N MET A 173 -11.77 15.42 -3.05
CA MET A 173 -11.72 15.24 -1.60
C MET A 173 -13.09 14.86 -1.01
N MET A 174 -14.19 15.38 -1.54
CA MET A 174 -15.55 14.99 -1.12
C MET A 174 -15.82 13.51 -1.40
N ILE A 175 -15.50 13.03 -2.61
CA ILE A 175 -15.65 11.61 -2.97
C ILE A 175 -14.71 10.73 -2.13
N SER A 176 -13.47 11.16 -1.89
CA SER A 176 -12.54 10.47 -0.99
C SER A 176 -13.13 10.33 0.42
N THR A 177 -13.64 11.42 0.99
CA THR A 177 -14.24 11.44 2.33
C THR A 177 -15.50 10.58 2.40
N ALA A 178 -16.38 10.65 1.39
CA ALA A 178 -17.58 9.83 1.30
C ALA A 178 -17.22 8.33 1.18
N SER A 179 -16.21 7.99 0.38
CA SER A 179 -15.73 6.62 0.23
C SER A 179 -15.17 6.06 1.54
N LEU A 180 -14.43 6.88 2.31
CA LEU A 180 -13.97 6.50 3.65
C LEU A 180 -15.15 6.20 4.58
N ALA A 181 -16.09 7.13 4.66
CA ALA A 181 -17.24 7.02 5.57
C ALA A 181 -18.14 5.82 5.21
N LEU A 182 -18.63 5.77 3.98
CA LEU A 182 -19.57 4.75 3.52
C LEU A 182 -18.91 3.38 3.38
N GLY A 183 -17.69 3.35 2.84
CA GLY A 183 -16.92 2.11 2.69
C GLY A 183 -16.59 1.48 4.05
N THR A 184 -16.11 2.30 5.00
CA THR A 184 -15.81 1.78 6.37
C THR A 184 -17.09 1.38 7.09
N PHE A 185 -18.18 2.13 6.95
CA PHE A 185 -19.48 1.74 7.52
C PHE A 185 -19.95 0.38 6.97
N ALA A 186 -19.94 0.20 5.64
CA ALA A 186 -20.29 -1.06 5.01
C ALA A 186 -19.35 -2.21 5.43
N PHE A 187 -18.05 -1.92 5.61
CA PHE A 187 -17.06 -2.89 6.09
C PHE A 187 -17.36 -3.33 7.54
N LEU A 188 -17.74 -2.41 8.40
CA LEU A 188 -18.11 -2.68 9.80
C LEU A 188 -19.38 -3.51 9.93
N LEU A 189 -20.31 -3.44 8.97
CA LEU A 189 -21.50 -4.29 8.95
C LEU A 189 -21.16 -5.79 8.75
N GLN A 190 -19.99 -6.10 8.20
CA GLN A 190 -19.51 -7.47 7.93
C GLN A 190 -18.84 -8.08 9.17
N ARG A 191 -19.55 -8.13 10.31
CA ARG A 191 -19.01 -8.61 11.59
C ARG A 191 -18.65 -10.08 11.60
N SER A 192 -19.31 -10.91 10.79
CA SER A 192 -19.05 -12.35 10.70
C SER A 192 -17.65 -12.72 10.24
N THR A 193 -16.97 -11.80 9.54
CA THR A 193 -15.60 -11.99 9.03
C THR A 193 -14.55 -11.24 9.85
N GLU A 194 -14.96 -10.54 10.93
CA GLU A 194 -14.03 -9.82 11.79
C GLU A 194 -13.12 -10.81 12.54
N PRO A 195 -11.79 -10.63 12.49
CA PRO A 195 -10.86 -11.48 13.24
C PRO A 195 -11.12 -11.39 14.74
N LYS A 196 -11.05 -12.54 15.41
CA LYS A 196 -11.20 -12.59 16.87
C LYS A 196 -10.01 -11.95 17.55
N VAL A 197 -10.27 -11.11 18.56
CA VAL A 197 -9.21 -10.58 19.42
C VAL A 197 -8.63 -11.72 20.23
N ARG A 198 -7.32 -11.97 20.04
CA ARG A 198 -6.62 -13.03 20.77
C ARG A 198 -5.87 -12.42 21.96
N PRO A 199 -6.14 -12.91 23.19
CA PRO A 199 -5.41 -12.46 24.35
C PRO A 199 -3.91 -12.73 24.20
N VAL A 200 -3.09 -11.79 24.66
CA VAL A 200 -1.65 -12.01 24.79
C VAL A 200 -1.41 -12.90 26.00
N GLU A 201 -0.89 -14.11 25.80
CA GLU A 201 -0.57 -15.02 26.89
C GLU A 201 0.40 -14.37 27.91
N GLY A 202 0.13 -14.58 29.18
CA GLY A 202 1.05 -14.26 30.28
C GLY A 202 1.10 -12.81 30.76
N GLY A 203 0.11 -11.95 30.47
CA GLY A 203 0.06 -10.58 31.04
C GLY A 203 1.23 -9.66 30.67
N LYS A 204 2.15 -10.10 29.79
CA LYS A 204 3.28 -9.33 29.33
C LYS A 204 2.80 -8.20 28.42
N ARG A 205 3.35 -7.00 28.61
CA ARG A 205 3.10 -5.84 27.75
C ARG A 205 3.42 -6.22 26.31
N GLN A 206 2.38 -6.27 25.45
CA GLN A 206 2.54 -6.63 24.05
C GLN A 206 3.60 -5.74 23.38
N GLN A 207 4.67 -6.34 22.90
CA GLN A 207 5.70 -5.63 22.16
C GLN A 207 5.14 -5.20 20.79
N SER A 208 5.72 -4.17 20.18
CA SER A 208 5.36 -3.75 18.84
C SER A 208 5.86 -4.75 17.80
N ALA A 209 5.07 -5.00 16.76
CA ALA A 209 5.43 -5.90 15.66
C ALA A 209 6.74 -5.51 14.96
N ILE A 210 7.07 -4.21 14.93
CA ILE A 210 8.33 -3.73 14.33
C ILE A 210 9.59 -4.25 15.06
N ARG A 211 9.48 -4.75 16.28
CA ARG A 211 10.61 -5.37 16.98
C ARG A 211 10.94 -6.77 16.48
N LEU A 212 10.05 -7.38 15.74
CA LEU A 212 10.27 -8.69 15.12
C LEU A 212 11.21 -8.52 13.92
N ARG A 213 12.30 -9.30 13.90
CA ARG A 213 13.29 -9.24 12.80
C ARG A 213 12.66 -9.42 11.40
N PRO A 214 11.73 -10.36 11.15
CA PRO A 214 11.06 -10.46 9.85
C PRO A 214 10.35 -9.18 9.44
N VAL A 215 9.66 -8.51 10.37
CA VAL A 215 8.97 -7.23 10.08
C VAL A 215 9.97 -6.15 9.72
N GLN A 216 11.09 -6.02 10.48
CA GLN A 216 12.14 -5.04 10.19
C GLN A 216 12.74 -5.25 8.80
N ILE A 217 13.10 -6.50 8.47
CA ILE A 217 13.74 -6.84 7.18
C ILE A 217 12.78 -6.54 6.03
N ILE A 218 11.52 -6.99 6.12
CA ILE A 218 10.54 -6.80 5.05
C ILE A 218 10.18 -5.32 4.94
N THR A 219 9.96 -4.60 6.04
CA THR A 219 9.66 -3.16 6.00
C THR A 219 10.81 -2.37 5.38
N LEU A 220 12.06 -2.67 5.77
CA LEU A 220 13.24 -2.03 5.18
C LEU A 220 13.36 -2.31 3.68
N ALA A 221 13.17 -3.57 3.28
CA ALA A 221 13.16 -3.94 1.86
C ALA A 221 12.07 -3.19 1.08
N LEU A 222 10.86 -3.08 1.64
CA LEU A 222 9.74 -2.39 0.99
C LEU A 222 9.90 -0.86 0.95
N ILE A 223 10.73 -0.25 1.81
CA ILE A 223 11.16 1.14 1.62
C ILE A 223 11.91 1.27 0.29
N PHE A 224 12.84 0.39 -0.01
CA PHE A 224 13.58 0.44 -1.27
C PHE A 224 12.72 0.06 -2.49
N VAL A 225 11.77 -0.86 -2.34
CA VAL A 225 10.77 -1.18 -3.39
C VAL A 225 9.91 0.05 -3.70
N GLY A 226 9.39 0.73 -2.67
CA GLY A 226 8.63 1.98 -2.83
C GLY A 226 9.46 3.08 -3.49
N SER A 227 10.75 3.18 -3.14
CA SER A 227 11.67 4.12 -3.81
C SER A 227 11.85 3.79 -5.29
N THR A 228 11.97 2.51 -5.65
CA THR A 228 12.06 2.07 -7.05
C THR A 228 10.81 2.47 -7.83
N PHE A 229 9.63 2.27 -7.23
CA PHE A 229 8.35 2.63 -7.82
C PHE A 229 8.26 4.14 -8.11
N ALA A 230 8.45 4.98 -7.10
CA ALA A 230 8.35 6.43 -7.24
C ALA A 230 9.40 7.01 -8.20
N THR A 231 10.62 6.44 -8.19
CA THR A 231 11.68 6.84 -9.12
C THR A 231 11.29 6.54 -10.57
N ALA A 232 10.69 5.37 -10.83
CA ALA A 232 10.22 5.03 -12.17
C ALA A 232 9.14 5.99 -12.66
N GLU A 233 8.19 6.39 -11.79
CA GLU A 233 7.16 7.38 -12.11
C GLU A 233 7.75 8.76 -12.43
N VAL A 234 8.57 9.29 -11.52
CA VAL A 234 9.16 10.64 -11.67
C VAL A 234 10.06 10.72 -12.90
N SER A 235 10.89 9.69 -13.12
CA SER A 235 11.79 9.64 -14.28
C SER A 235 11.02 9.47 -15.59
N ALA A 236 9.93 8.68 -15.61
CA ALA A 236 9.08 8.52 -16.79
C ALA A 236 8.44 9.86 -17.19
N VAL A 237 7.95 10.64 -16.24
CA VAL A 237 7.41 11.99 -16.49
C VAL A 237 8.48 12.92 -17.05
N ALA A 238 9.68 12.90 -16.47
CA ALA A 238 10.78 13.77 -16.91
C ALA A 238 11.27 13.42 -18.33
N ILE A 239 11.39 12.12 -18.65
CA ILE A 239 11.85 11.66 -19.96
C ILE A 239 10.80 11.90 -21.05
N THR A 240 9.52 11.62 -20.80
CA THR A 240 8.45 11.90 -21.77
C THR A 240 8.37 13.40 -22.10
N LYS A 241 8.58 14.27 -21.10
CA LYS A 241 8.71 15.71 -21.31
C LYS A 241 9.93 16.06 -22.17
N GLN A 242 11.08 15.44 -21.91
CA GLN A 242 12.31 15.64 -22.70
C GLN A 242 12.14 15.18 -24.15
N LEU A 243 11.38 14.11 -24.39
CA LEU A 243 11.05 13.59 -25.72
C LEU A 243 9.97 14.43 -26.45
N GLY A 244 9.46 15.51 -25.84
CA GLY A 244 8.42 16.35 -26.42
C GLY A 244 7.01 15.72 -26.42
N GLN A 245 6.78 14.68 -25.63
CA GLN A 245 5.51 13.93 -25.53
C GLN A 245 5.06 13.78 -24.06
N PRO A 246 4.84 14.89 -23.32
CA PRO A 246 4.52 14.84 -21.90
C PRO A 246 3.20 14.09 -21.59
N GLU A 247 2.26 14.08 -22.52
CA GLU A 247 0.99 13.35 -22.43
C GLU A 247 1.19 11.81 -22.38
N ALA A 248 2.30 11.31 -22.90
CA ALA A 248 2.63 9.89 -22.87
C ALA A 248 3.04 9.40 -21.46
N ALA A 249 3.31 10.29 -20.51
CA ALA A 249 3.68 9.92 -19.14
C ALA A 249 2.62 9.04 -18.47
N SER A 250 1.33 9.40 -18.60
CA SER A 250 0.22 8.63 -18.05
C SER A 250 0.12 7.24 -18.65
N LEU A 251 0.37 7.09 -19.96
CA LEU A 251 0.41 5.79 -20.64
C LEU A 251 1.56 4.92 -20.08
N VAL A 252 2.75 5.47 -19.94
CA VAL A 252 3.94 4.76 -19.44
C VAL A 252 3.68 4.25 -18.01
N ILE A 253 3.15 5.10 -17.13
CA ILE A 253 2.79 4.74 -15.76
C ILE A 253 1.66 3.68 -15.74
N GLY A 254 0.66 3.82 -16.61
CA GLY A 254 -0.41 2.85 -16.74
C GLY A 254 0.08 1.46 -17.17
N VAL A 255 1.03 1.40 -18.09
CA VAL A 255 1.63 0.14 -18.56
C VAL A 255 2.43 -0.56 -17.46
N TYR A 256 3.12 0.20 -16.58
CA TYR A 256 3.77 -0.34 -15.38
C TYR A 256 2.79 -1.10 -14.50
N ALA A 257 1.66 -0.48 -14.22
CA ALA A 257 0.63 -1.05 -13.37
C ALA A 257 -0.05 -2.28 -14.02
N ILE A 258 -0.24 -2.28 -15.34
CA ILE A 258 -0.76 -3.45 -16.07
C ILE A 258 0.18 -4.65 -15.90
N GLY A 259 1.50 -4.46 -16.00
CA GLY A 259 2.50 -5.51 -15.77
C GLY A 259 2.36 -6.13 -14.37
N SER A 260 2.29 -5.31 -13.35
CA SER A 260 2.08 -5.72 -11.97
C SER A 260 0.78 -6.49 -11.78
N PHE A 261 -0.33 -5.93 -12.24
CA PHE A 261 -1.68 -6.49 -12.11
C PHE A 261 -1.78 -7.89 -12.76
N VAL A 262 -1.35 -8.03 -14.01
CA VAL A 262 -1.45 -9.29 -14.76
C VAL A 262 -0.64 -10.38 -14.07
N VAL A 263 0.63 -10.10 -13.71
CA VAL A 263 1.49 -11.10 -13.08
C VAL A 263 1.01 -11.44 -11.66
N GLY A 264 0.48 -10.47 -10.93
CA GLY A 264 -0.15 -10.69 -9.63
C GLY A 264 -1.29 -11.71 -9.70
N LEU A 265 -2.21 -11.53 -10.65
CA LEU A 265 -3.32 -12.47 -10.86
C LEU A 265 -2.84 -13.86 -11.31
N LEU A 266 -1.85 -13.92 -12.20
CA LEU A 266 -1.28 -15.20 -12.64
C LEU A 266 -0.62 -15.95 -11.48
N LEU A 267 0.16 -15.27 -10.65
CA LEU A 267 0.84 -15.86 -9.51
C LEU A 267 -0.16 -16.39 -8.48
N GLY A 268 -1.22 -15.65 -8.22
CA GLY A 268 -2.31 -16.07 -7.32
C GLY A 268 -3.08 -17.28 -7.84
N ALA A 269 -3.16 -17.46 -9.16
CA ALA A 269 -3.79 -18.62 -9.79
C ALA A 269 -2.88 -19.88 -9.80
N ILE A 270 -1.57 -19.71 -10.02
CA ILE A 270 -0.59 -20.81 -10.12
C ILE A 270 -0.24 -21.37 -8.74
N ASN A 271 -0.18 -20.53 -7.72
CA ASN A 271 0.18 -20.87 -6.33
C ASN A 271 1.46 -21.74 -6.23
N PRO A 272 2.65 -21.18 -6.46
CA PRO A 272 3.90 -21.95 -6.53
C PRO A 272 4.20 -22.68 -5.21
N LYS A 273 4.63 -23.93 -5.29
CA LYS A 273 4.99 -24.76 -4.12
C LYS A 273 6.32 -24.40 -3.46
N MET A 274 7.04 -23.43 -4.00
CA MET A 274 8.33 -22.97 -3.47
C MET A 274 8.15 -22.19 -2.16
N PRO A 275 9.09 -22.27 -1.19
CA PRO A 275 9.05 -21.48 0.04
C PRO A 275 8.98 -19.97 -0.23
N LEU A 276 8.11 -19.25 0.50
CA LEU A 276 7.85 -17.82 0.27
C LEU A 276 9.10 -16.94 0.31
N GLN A 277 10.07 -17.25 1.19
CA GLN A 277 11.33 -16.50 1.27
C GLN A 277 12.17 -16.63 0.00
N ARG A 278 12.13 -17.78 -0.69
CA ARG A 278 12.79 -17.96 -1.99
C ARG A 278 12.02 -17.26 -3.11
N GLN A 279 10.68 -17.33 -3.06
CA GLN A 279 9.83 -16.58 -4.01
C GLN A 279 10.10 -15.08 -3.91
N LEU A 280 10.18 -14.53 -2.68
CA LEU A 280 10.50 -13.13 -2.45
C LEU A 280 11.88 -12.77 -3.00
N LEU A 281 12.91 -13.60 -2.74
CA LEU A 281 14.26 -13.36 -3.25
C LEU A 281 14.28 -13.35 -4.80
N ILE A 282 13.59 -14.29 -5.43
CA ILE A 282 13.46 -14.30 -6.90
C ILE A 282 12.75 -13.03 -7.39
N ALA A 283 11.63 -12.64 -6.78
CA ALA A 283 10.87 -11.48 -7.19
C ALA A 283 11.67 -10.17 -7.08
N VAL A 284 12.42 -9.96 -5.97
CA VAL A 284 13.28 -8.77 -5.84
C VAL A 284 14.49 -8.83 -6.78
N SER A 285 15.01 -10.03 -7.11
CA SER A 285 16.06 -10.19 -8.10
C SER A 285 15.57 -9.87 -9.52
N VAL A 286 14.34 -10.27 -9.85
CA VAL A 286 13.69 -9.88 -11.11
C VAL A 286 13.51 -8.36 -11.15
N LEU A 287 13.08 -7.72 -10.06
CA LEU A 287 12.98 -6.25 -9.99
C LEU A 287 14.33 -5.58 -10.31
N ALA A 288 15.42 -6.06 -9.71
CA ALA A 288 16.75 -5.51 -9.95
C ALA A 288 17.21 -5.71 -11.40
N LEU A 289 16.95 -6.89 -11.99
CA LEU A 289 17.27 -7.18 -13.38
C LEU A 289 16.47 -6.31 -14.35
N THR A 290 15.17 -6.13 -14.07
CA THR A 290 14.28 -5.34 -14.93
C THR A 290 14.46 -3.82 -14.74
N ALA A 291 15.14 -3.38 -13.68
CA ALA A 291 15.53 -1.98 -13.52
C ALA A 291 16.70 -1.59 -14.45
N LEU A 292 17.56 -2.52 -14.87
CA LEU A 292 18.72 -2.21 -15.75
C LEU A 292 18.31 -1.69 -17.13
N PRO A 293 17.33 -2.27 -17.86
CA PRO A 293 16.86 -1.73 -19.14
C PRO A 293 16.38 -0.29 -19.07
N LEU A 294 15.90 0.19 -17.92
CA LEU A 294 15.46 1.59 -17.77
C LEU A 294 16.56 2.61 -18.06
N LEU A 295 17.82 2.26 -17.77
CA LEU A 295 18.98 3.14 -18.03
C LEU A 295 19.18 3.41 -19.52
N PHE A 296 18.73 2.52 -20.40
CA PHE A 296 18.91 2.59 -21.84
C PHE A 296 17.62 2.95 -22.59
N ALA A 297 16.48 2.93 -21.88
CA ALA A 297 15.14 3.10 -22.46
C ALA A 297 14.70 4.58 -22.54
N THR A 298 15.63 5.49 -22.82
CA THR A 298 15.37 6.94 -22.77
C THR A 298 15.26 7.60 -24.14
N THR A 299 15.35 6.81 -25.23
CA THR A 299 15.38 7.32 -26.60
C THR A 299 14.01 7.44 -27.25
N THR A 300 13.06 6.60 -26.88
CA THR A 300 11.68 6.63 -27.41
C THR A 300 10.68 6.26 -26.31
N VAL A 301 9.47 6.81 -26.41
CA VAL A 301 8.37 6.50 -25.47
C VAL A 301 8.01 5.00 -25.49
N ALA A 302 8.05 4.35 -26.65
CA ALA A 302 7.74 2.92 -26.77
C ALA A 302 8.76 2.05 -26.03
N LEU A 303 10.05 2.34 -26.14
CA LEU A 303 11.11 1.64 -25.43
C LEU A 303 11.02 1.88 -23.92
N LEU A 304 10.74 3.12 -23.52
CA LEU A 304 10.49 3.48 -22.13
C LEU A 304 9.30 2.72 -21.54
N ALA A 305 8.16 2.69 -22.25
CA ALA A 305 6.98 1.97 -21.83
C ALA A 305 7.25 0.46 -21.67
N PHE A 306 7.99 -0.14 -22.59
CA PHE A 306 8.38 -1.55 -22.53
C PHE A 306 9.29 -1.84 -21.32
N ALA A 307 10.32 -1.02 -21.08
CA ALA A 307 11.22 -1.20 -19.95
C ALA A 307 10.50 -1.00 -18.60
N VAL A 308 9.61 -0.02 -18.54
CA VAL A 308 8.77 0.27 -17.37
C VAL A 308 7.77 -0.87 -17.12
N PHE A 309 7.16 -1.44 -18.18
CA PHE A 309 6.31 -2.64 -18.08
C PHE A 309 7.08 -3.81 -17.45
N LEU A 310 8.28 -4.09 -17.92
CA LEU A 310 9.11 -5.17 -17.37
C LEU A 310 9.42 -4.95 -15.89
N SER A 311 9.70 -3.73 -15.48
CA SER A 311 9.94 -3.38 -14.08
C SER A 311 8.68 -3.58 -13.23
N GLY A 312 7.49 -3.30 -13.77
CA GLY A 312 6.21 -3.52 -13.11
C GLY A 312 5.90 -4.98 -12.80
N VAL A 313 6.33 -5.92 -13.64
CA VAL A 313 6.07 -7.36 -13.51
C VAL A 313 6.48 -7.95 -12.15
N ALA A 314 7.51 -7.42 -11.51
CA ALA A 314 8.02 -7.91 -10.23
C ALA A 314 7.24 -7.41 -9.00
N ILE A 315 6.45 -6.36 -9.10
CA ILE A 315 5.86 -5.66 -7.95
C ILE A 315 4.84 -6.51 -7.21
N SER A 316 3.81 -7.02 -7.90
CA SER A 316 2.80 -7.88 -7.26
C SER A 316 3.38 -9.15 -6.66
N PRO A 317 4.31 -9.89 -7.30
CA PRO A 317 5.01 -10.99 -6.67
C PRO A 317 5.72 -10.63 -5.36
N ILE A 318 6.36 -9.46 -5.30
CA ILE A 318 7.00 -8.96 -4.07
C ILE A 318 5.95 -8.75 -2.98
N PHE A 319 4.84 -8.10 -3.27
CA PHE A 319 3.79 -7.82 -2.28
C PHE A 319 3.12 -9.10 -1.78
N ILE A 320 2.73 -10.00 -2.67
CA ILE A 320 2.09 -11.28 -2.32
C ILE A 320 3.00 -12.07 -1.37
N THR A 321 4.28 -12.20 -1.72
CA THR A 321 5.23 -13.00 -0.93
C THR A 321 5.64 -12.30 0.36
N ALA A 322 5.80 -10.98 0.38
CA ALA A 322 6.11 -10.20 1.57
C ALA A 322 4.95 -10.28 2.59
N PHE A 323 3.70 -10.07 2.16
CA PHE A 323 2.55 -10.18 3.04
C PHE A 323 2.32 -11.63 3.51
N GLY A 324 2.52 -12.63 2.66
CA GLY A 324 2.48 -14.03 3.03
C GLY A 324 3.56 -14.42 4.06
N LEU A 325 4.75 -13.81 3.99
CA LEU A 325 5.79 -13.99 5.01
C LEU A 325 5.41 -13.32 6.33
N ILE A 326 4.87 -12.11 6.31
CA ILE A 326 4.38 -11.44 7.53
C ILE A 326 3.30 -12.29 8.19
N GLU A 327 2.34 -12.80 7.42
CA GLU A 327 1.29 -13.67 7.94
C GLU A 327 1.85 -14.89 8.67
N ARG A 328 2.87 -15.54 8.11
CA ARG A 328 3.48 -16.74 8.69
C ARG A 328 4.44 -16.48 9.85
N ARG A 329 5.01 -15.27 9.97
CA ARG A 329 6.10 -14.95 10.91
C ARG A 329 5.67 -14.05 12.07
N VAL A 330 4.54 -13.37 11.93
CA VAL A 330 4.02 -12.46 12.95
C VAL A 330 2.92 -13.16 13.73
N PRO A 331 2.93 -13.11 15.07
CA PRO A 331 1.81 -13.61 15.86
C PRO A 331 0.49 -12.93 15.45
N GLU A 332 -0.60 -13.69 15.51
CA GLU A 332 -1.92 -13.20 15.10
C GLU A 332 -2.37 -11.95 15.85
N SER A 333 -1.98 -11.85 17.14
CA SER A 333 -2.25 -10.68 17.97
C SER A 333 -1.55 -9.40 17.53
N MET A 334 -0.64 -9.47 16.54
CA MET A 334 0.14 -8.34 16.00
C MET A 334 0.10 -8.28 14.46
N LEU A 335 -0.80 -9.07 13.82
CA LEU A 335 -0.78 -9.24 12.36
C LEU A 335 -1.11 -7.93 11.63
N THR A 336 -2.18 -7.24 12.06
CA THR A 336 -2.58 -5.98 11.44
C THR A 336 -1.50 -4.91 11.59
N GLU A 337 -0.86 -4.83 12.77
CA GLU A 337 0.28 -3.94 12.99
C GLU A 337 1.47 -4.31 12.06
N GLY A 338 1.79 -5.60 11.94
CA GLY A 338 2.89 -6.09 11.11
C GLY A 338 2.71 -5.76 9.62
N VAL A 339 1.51 -6.02 9.09
CA VAL A 339 1.16 -5.66 7.70
C VAL A 339 1.22 -4.14 7.50
N THR A 340 0.73 -3.37 8.48
CA THR A 340 0.74 -1.89 8.37
C THR A 340 2.15 -1.33 8.37
N TRP A 341 3.09 -1.88 9.15
CA TRP A 341 4.50 -1.47 9.08
C TRP A 341 5.11 -1.67 7.70
N VAL A 342 4.79 -2.79 7.06
CA VAL A 342 5.24 -3.08 5.68
C VAL A 342 4.66 -2.06 4.70
N MET A 343 3.37 -1.74 4.80
CA MET A 343 2.73 -0.72 3.96
C MET A 343 3.29 0.69 4.22
N THR A 344 3.54 1.03 5.48
CA THR A 344 4.21 2.28 5.85
C THR A 344 5.60 2.37 5.23
N GLY A 345 6.34 1.24 5.20
CA GLY A 345 7.63 1.17 4.51
C GLY A 345 7.56 1.55 3.04
N ILE A 346 6.56 1.03 2.32
CA ILE A 346 6.32 1.40 0.91
C ILE A 346 6.10 2.92 0.78
N GLY A 347 5.22 3.49 1.61
CA GLY A 347 4.90 4.92 1.57
C GLY A 347 6.12 5.82 1.86
N ILE A 348 6.93 5.46 2.86
CA ILE A 348 8.20 6.15 3.15
C ILE A 348 9.14 6.06 1.95
N GLY A 349 9.26 4.87 1.36
CA GLY A 349 10.08 4.64 0.20
C GLY A 349 9.65 5.47 -1.01
N MET A 350 8.36 5.54 -1.28
CA MET A 350 7.82 6.37 -2.37
C MET A 350 8.17 7.85 -2.16
N ALA A 351 8.01 8.37 -0.95
CA ALA A 351 8.34 9.76 -0.64
C ALA A 351 9.84 10.05 -0.83
N LEU A 352 10.71 9.18 -0.29
CA LEU A 352 12.16 9.32 -0.42
C LEU A 352 12.62 9.14 -1.88
N GLY A 353 12.07 8.16 -2.58
CA GLY A 353 12.39 7.89 -3.98
C GLY A 353 12.01 9.05 -4.89
N ALA A 354 10.82 9.61 -4.73
CA ALA A 354 10.37 10.78 -5.50
C ALA A 354 11.26 12.00 -5.23
N PHE A 355 11.58 12.27 -3.96
CA PHE A 355 12.43 13.40 -3.56
C PHE A 355 13.85 13.28 -4.14
N ILE A 356 14.50 12.13 -3.90
CA ILE A 356 15.89 11.92 -4.34
C ILE A 356 15.96 11.86 -5.88
N SER A 357 15.00 11.19 -6.52
CA SER A 357 14.94 11.11 -7.99
C SER A 357 14.73 12.50 -8.62
N GLY A 358 13.84 13.31 -8.04
CA GLY A 358 13.63 14.68 -8.49
C GLY A 358 14.93 15.50 -8.40
N TRP A 359 15.62 15.44 -7.26
CA TRP A 359 16.91 16.11 -7.08
C TRP A 359 17.97 15.64 -8.08
N VAL A 360 18.07 14.32 -8.34
CA VAL A 360 19.00 13.77 -9.34
C VAL A 360 18.65 14.26 -10.75
N ILE A 361 17.38 14.29 -11.11
CA ILE A 361 16.91 14.76 -12.42
C ILE A 361 17.25 16.25 -12.61
N ASP A 362 17.02 17.08 -11.60
CA ASP A 362 17.26 18.52 -11.68
C ASP A 362 18.75 18.86 -11.83
N ASN A 363 19.65 18.08 -11.20
CA ASN A 363 21.08 18.35 -11.19
C ASN A 363 21.88 17.58 -12.26
N PHE A 364 21.41 16.38 -12.66
CA PHE A 364 22.16 15.48 -13.55
C PHE A 364 21.38 15.07 -14.80
N GLY A 365 20.15 15.54 -14.93
CA GLY A 365 19.29 15.27 -16.08
C GLY A 365 18.39 14.03 -15.92
N PRO A 366 17.31 13.94 -16.75
CA PRO A 366 16.24 12.94 -16.61
C PRO A 366 16.70 11.48 -16.71
N THR A 367 17.67 11.18 -17.56
CA THR A 367 18.20 9.83 -17.75
C THR A 367 18.84 9.27 -16.47
N ASN A 368 19.48 10.15 -15.69
CA ASN A 368 20.16 9.75 -14.46
C ASN A 368 19.20 9.44 -13.31
N GLY A 369 17.95 9.85 -13.38
CA GLY A 369 16.92 9.49 -12.40
C GLY A 369 16.81 7.98 -12.21
N PHE A 370 16.89 7.18 -13.26
CA PHE A 370 16.77 5.72 -13.19
C PHE A 370 17.89 5.00 -12.44
N TRP A 371 19.05 5.63 -12.23
CA TRP A 371 20.09 5.07 -11.36
C TRP A 371 19.57 4.83 -9.94
N MET A 372 18.65 5.68 -9.47
CA MET A 372 18.02 5.48 -8.16
C MET A 372 17.17 4.20 -8.11
N SER A 373 16.47 3.86 -9.22
CA SER A 373 15.73 2.57 -9.31
C SER A 373 16.70 1.39 -9.22
N VAL A 374 17.85 1.46 -9.90
CA VAL A 374 18.87 0.39 -9.87
C VAL A 374 19.46 0.24 -8.47
N VAL A 375 19.89 1.34 -7.85
CA VAL A 375 20.46 1.31 -6.49
C VAL A 375 19.44 0.80 -5.47
N ALA A 376 18.20 1.28 -5.53
CA ALA A 376 17.14 0.85 -4.63
C ALA A 376 16.80 -0.63 -4.81
N SER A 377 16.65 -1.13 -6.04
CA SER A 377 16.35 -2.53 -6.31
C SER A 377 17.48 -3.47 -5.89
N LEU A 378 18.76 -3.11 -6.13
CA LEU A 378 19.92 -3.86 -5.66
C LEU A 378 19.98 -3.87 -4.11
N SER A 379 19.68 -2.73 -3.46
CA SER A 379 19.60 -2.66 -2.00
C SER A 379 18.52 -3.60 -1.47
N THR A 380 17.37 -3.70 -2.15
CA THR A 380 16.31 -4.66 -1.81
C THR A 380 16.80 -6.09 -1.88
N VAL A 381 17.53 -6.47 -2.96
CA VAL A 381 18.11 -7.81 -3.09
C VAL A 381 19.10 -8.10 -1.97
N ALA A 382 19.98 -7.15 -1.64
CA ALA A 382 20.96 -7.31 -0.56
C ALA A 382 20.25 -7.51 0.80
N ILE A 383 19.23 -6.69 1.13
CA ILE A 383 18.50 -6.79 2.39
C ILE A 383 17.80 -8.16 2.51
N ILE A 384 17.07 -8.57 1.46
CA ILE A 384 16.35 -9.86 1.47
C ILE A 384 17.34 -11.01 1.45
N GLY A 385 18.43 -10.93 0.69
CA GLY A 385 19.49 -11.95 0.65
C GLY A 385 20.14 -12.18 2.02
N LEU A 386 20.55 -11.10 2.68
CA LEU A 386 21.12 -11.14 4.03
C LEU A 386 20.08 -11.58 5.08
N GLY A 387 18.81 -11.22 4.87
CA GLY A 387 17.68 -11.58 5.75
C GLY A 387 17.20 -13.01 5.64
N GLN A 388 17.62 -13.80 4.64
CA GLN A 388 17.07 -15.13 4.34
C GLN A 388 17.02 -16.06 5.57
N ARG A 389 18.05 -16.07 6.40
CA ARG A 389 18.08 -16.91 7.63
C ARG A 389 16.97 -16.53 8.62
N SER A 390 16.70 -15.24 8.79
CA SER A 390 15.63 -14.77 9.67
C SER A 390 14.24 -14.99 9.07
N LEU A 391 14.14 -14.99 7.74
CA LEU A 391 12.90 -15.25 7.01
C LEU A 391 12.62 -16.75 6.86
N SER A 392 13.62 -17.64 6.97
CA SER A 392 13.50 -19.09 6.85
C SER A 392 13.32 -19.84 8.18
N GLY A 393 13.40 -19.16 9.34
CA GLY A 393 13.19 -19.75 10.67
C GLY A 393 11.88 -20.54 10.77
N GLU A 394 11.75 -21.41 11.76
CA GLU A 394 10.58 -22.28 11.95
C GLU A 394 9.27 -21.49 12.03
N GLN A 395 8.20 -22.16 11.55
CA GLN A 395 6.83 -21.69 11.66
C GLN A 395 6.48 -21.29 13.11
N ARG A 396 5.57 -20.34 13.26
CA ARG A 396 4.83 -20.05 14.48
C ARG A 396 4.82 -21.25 15.43
N PRO A 397 5.14 -21.13 16.70
CA PRO A 397 4.74 -22.15 17.66
C PRO A 397 3.22 -22.28 17.51
N SER A 398 2.77 -23.43 17.01
CA SER A 398 1.37 -23.80 17.03
C SER A 398 0.89 -23.66 18.48
N ASP A 399 -0.16 -22.91 18.69
CA ASP A 399 -0.81 -22.70 19.99
C ASP A 399 -1.03 -24.05 20.65
N PRO A 400 -0.39 -24.40 21.78
CA PRO A 400 -0.55 -25.70 22.41
C PRO A 400 -2.00 -25.99 22.84
N ALA A 401 -2.87 -24.96 22.85
CA ALA A 401 -4.29 -25.11 23.15
C ALA A 401 -5.08 -25.84 22.04
N CYS A 402 -4.58 -25.91 20.80
CA CYS A 402 -5.26 -26.61 19.70
C CYS A 402 -4.87 -28.11 19.63
N ALA A 403 -3.79 -28.52 20.30
CA ALA A 403 -3.32 -29.92 20.35
C ALA A 403 -3.98 -30.74 21.49
N ALA A 404 -4.79 -30.12 22.35
CA ALA A 404 -5.38 -30.73 23.53
C ALA A 404 -6.90 -30.94 23.46
N GLN A 405 -7.51 -31.04 22.27
CA GLN A 405 -8.87 -31.56 22.17
C GLN A 405 -8.77 -33.09 21.93
N PRO A 406 -9.11 -33.93 22.91
CA PRO A 406 -9.29 -35.35 22.65
C PRO A 406 -10.47 -35.54 21.70
N ALA A 407 -10.27 -36.40 20.71
CA ALA A 407 -11.33 -36.88 19.84
C ALA A 407 -12.38 -37.60 20.73
N GLU A 408 -13.56 -36.98 20.85
CA GLU A 408 -14.79 -37.63 21.25
C GLU A 408 -15.74 -37.72 20.05
#